data_f962cff6fb78c474bf988987a1081478
#
_entry.id   f962cff6fb78c474bf988987a1081478
#
_cell.length_a   1.000
_cell.length_b   1.000
_cell.length_c   1.000
_cell.angle_alpha   90.00
_cell.angle_beta   90.00
_cell.angle_gamma   90.00
#
_symmetry.space_group_name_H-M   'P 1'
#
loop_
_entity.id
_entity.type
_entity.pdbx_description
1 polymer ?
#
loop_
_entity_poly.entity_id
_entity_poly.type
_entity_poly.pdbx_seq_one_letter_code
_entity_poly.pdbx_strand_id
1 'polypeptide(L)'
;MEKAVRDSYGRTIEYMRISITDRCNLRCRYCMPDGAKWIPMSEILTYEEIERICREAVRIGITRFKITGGEPLVRKGCADLIRMIRQIPGTEEVTMTTNGVLLGENLEDLLAAGLDAVNISLDTLIPEKYQEITGADELERVRKSIFMAEKSEIRVKINTVLQKGVNDEEWKSLAELAKKNKLDVRFIELMPIGQGRAENGISGAWVLGKLKEAYGIEGEFYPLEGRFGNGPAVYYQLPGFQGKIGLISALHGKFCDRCNRIRMTSTGKLKACLCYADTISVFEAARHGSKKKSGNVSNRRSVENRRCIILRSRILLQNRKICHRSEDKHKNGKTEGNLHQ
;
A
#
# COMPACT_ATOMS: atom_id res chain seq x y z
N MET A 1 -6.12 16.45 22.07
CA MET A 1 -5.94 15.82 20.74
C MET A 1 -6.36 16.85 19.69
N GLU A 2 -5.43 17.26 18.83
CA GLU A 2 -5.77 18.10 17.68
C GLU A 2 -6.77 17.35 16.78
N LYS A 3 -7.74 18.08 16.19
CA LYS A 3 -8.75 17.50 15.30
C LYS A 3 -8.06 16.79 14.12
N ALA A 4 -8.51 15.57 13.81
CA ALA A 4 -8.03 14.81 12.64
C ALA A 4 -8.00 15.68 11.37
N VAL A 5 -6.92 15.56 10.60
CA VAL A 5 -6.71 16.37 9.40
C VAL A 5 -7.78 16.04 8.36
N ARG A 6 -8.57 17.04 8.00
CA ARG A 6 -9.48 16.97 6.87
C ARG A 6 -8.85 17.66 5.66
N ASP A 7 -8.94 17.00 4.51
CA ASP A 7 -8.58 17.64 3.24
C ASP A 7 -9.67 18.58 2.75
N SER A 8 -9.47 19.20 1.60
CA SER A 8 -10.44 20.12 1.00
C SER A 8 -11.75 19.47 0.54
N TYR A 9 -11.83 18.13 0.50
CA TYR A 9 -13.08 17.38 0.24
C TYR A 9 -13.76 16.90 1.54
N GLY A 10 -13.28 17.34 2.70
CA GLY A 10 -13.79 16.92 3.99
C GLY A 10 -13.39 15.50 4.41
N ARG A 11 -12.50 14.84 3.66
CA ARG A 11 -12.03 13.48 3.98
C ARG A 11 -11.03 13.51 5.12
N THR A 12 -11.16 12.59 6.06
CA THR A 12 -10.19 12.41 7.13
C THR A 12 -9.02 11.56 6.63
N ILE A 13 -7.80 12.12 6.64
CA ILE A 13 -6.58 11.40 6.25
C ILE A 13 -5.96 10.82 7.52
N GLU A 14 -6.04 9.51 7.68
CA GLU A 14 -5.61 8.77 8.87
C GLU A 14 -4.59 7.66 8.58
N TYR A 15 -4.21 7.50 7.31
CA TYR A 15 -3.41 6.37 6.85
C TYR A 15 -2.25 6.81 5.96
N MET A 16 -1.02 6.44 6.35
CA MET A 16 0.19 6.70 5.58
C MET A 16 0.82 5.40 5.07
N ARG A 17 1.14 5.36 3.78
CA ARG A 17 1.96 4.29 3.19
C ARG A 17 3.38 4.79 3.06
N ILE A 18 4.34 4.03 3.59
CA ILE A 18 5.74 4.40 3.68
C ILE A 18 6.56 3.42 2.84
N SER A 19 7.12 3.90 1.75
CA SER A 19 8.15 3.16 1.02
C SER A 19 9.48 3.35 1.75
N ILE A 20 10.06 2.25 2.25
CA ILE A 20 11.31 2.29 3.01
C ILE A 20 12.54 2.04 2.13
N THR A 21 12.32 1.51 0.93
CA THR A 21 13.35 1.24 -0.08
C THR A 21 12.73 1.24 -1.48
N ASP A 22 13.52 1.55 -2.47
CA ASP A 22 13.20 1.39 -3.89
C ASP A 22 13.63 0.01 -4.43
N ARG A 23 14.51 -0.72 -3.70
CA ARG A 23 15.02 -2.02 -4.10
C ARG A 23 13.97 -3.11 -3.97
N CYS A 24 14.00 -4.06 -4.90
CA CYS A 24 13.18 -5.25 -4.89
C CYS A 24 14.02 -6.45 -5.35
N ASN A 25 13.75 -7.63 -4.80
CA ASN A 25 14.36 -8.90 -5.22
C ASN A 25 13.62 -9.57 -6.39
N LEU A 26 12.49 -9.02 -6.84
CA LEU A 26 11.74 -9.44 -8.03
C LEU A 26 11.79 -8.39 -9.14
N ARG A 27 11.43 -8.81 -10.36
CA ARG A 27 11.40 -7.99 -11.59
C ARG A 27 10.05 -8.12 -12.31
N CYS A 28 8.95 -7.90 -11.55
CA CYS A 28 7.61 -8.07 -12.08
C CYS A 28 7.39 -7.21 -13.34
N ARG A 29 6.94 -7.84 -14.42
CA ARG A 29 6.81 -7.27 -15.78
C ARG A 29 5.97 -5.99 -15.83
N TYR A 30 4.92 -5.91 -15.02
CA TYR A 30 4.04 -4.73 -14.98
C TYR A 30 4.50 -3.65 -14.00
N CYS A 31 5.50 -3.92 -13.15
CA CYS A 31 5.94 -3.01 -12.09
C CYS A 31 7.30 -2.38 -12.42
N MET A 32 8.36 -3.15 -12.35
CA MET A 32 9.76 -2.70 -12.53
C MET A 32 10.56 -3.76 -13.29
N PRO A 33 10.27 -4.02 -14.58
CA PRO A 33 10.97 -5.07 -15.35
C PRO A 33 12.48 -4.82 -15.45
N ASP A 34 12.89 -3.57 -15.57
CA ASP A 34 14.29 -3.15 -15.65
C ASP A 34 14.95 -2.97 -14.27
N GLY A 35 14.22 -3.28 -13.20
CA GLY A 35 14.63 -3.03 -11.82
C GLY A 35 14.44 -1.58 -11.38
N ALA A 36 14.77 -1.32 -10.11
CA ALA A 36 14.75 0.02 -9.56
C ALA A 36 15.95 0.83 -10.01
N LYS A 37 15.76 2.12 -10.29
CA LYS A 37 16.87 3.05 -10.44
C LYS A 37 17.67 3.07 -9.16
N TRP A 38 19.00 2.98 -9.28
CA TRP A 38 19.85 3.03 -8.11
C TRP A 38 19.78 4.42 -7.45
N ILE A 39 19.41 4.43 -6.17
CA ILE A 39 19.38 5.63 -5.33
C ILE A 39 20.47 5.48 -4.27
N PRO A 40 21.38 6.45 -4.12
CA PRO A 40 22.37 6.42 -3.06
C PRO A 40 21.74 6.32 -1.67
N MET A 41 22.34 5.53 -0.78
CA MET A 41 21.84 5.40 0.61
C MET A 41 21.79 6.74 1.34
N SER A 42 22.62 7.69 0.95
CA SER A 42 22.60 9.07 1.47
C SER A 42 21.33 9.83 1.13
N GLU A 43 20.58 9.44 0.11
CA GLU A 43 19.30 10.05 -0.28
C GLU A 43 18.08 9.30 0.26
N ILE A 44 18.28 8.12 0.86
CA ILE A 44 17.23 7.33 1.48
C ILE A 44 17.10 7.73 2.95
N LEU A 45 15.87 7.90 3.44
CA LEU A 45 15.60 8.18 4.85
C LEU A 45 16.11 7.04 5.75
N THR A 46 16.73 7.40 6.88
CA THR A 46 17.04 6.42 7.95
C THR A 46 15.77 6.01 8.67
N TYR A 47 15.82 4.98 9.49
CA TYR A 47 14.66 4.53 10.26
C TYR A 47 14.26 5.56 11.33
N GLU A 48 15.23 6.24 11.92
CA GLU A 48 15.00 7.33 12.88
C GLU A 48 14.35 8.55 12.22
N GLU A 49 14.71 8.84 10.97
CA GLU A 49 14.08 9.91 10.18
C GLU A 49 12.62 9.55 9.85
N ILE A 50 12.36 8.29 9.47
CA ILE A 50 11.00 7.78 9.22
C ILE A 50 10.17 7.80 10.50
N GLU A 51 10.71 7.32 11.63
CA GLU A 51 10.02 7.34 12.93
C GLU A 51 9.65 8.76 13.34
N ARG A 52 10.55 9.71 13.16
CA ARG A 52 10.29 11.13 13.44
C ARG A 52 9.14 11.68 12.60
N ILE A 53 9.09 11.33 11.32
CA ILE A 53 7.97 11.71 10.44
C ILE A 53 6.67 11.07 10.91
N CYS A 54 6.68 9.79 11.29
CA CYS A 54 5.51 9.08 11.81
C CYS A 54 5.01 9.71 13.11
N ARG A 55 5.88 10.12 14.01
CA ARG A 55 5.54 10.82 15.25
C ARG A 55 4.81 12.13 14.98
N GLU A 56 5.26 12.92 14.04
CA GLU A 56 4.56 14.14 13.63
C GLU A 56 3.25 13.84 12.88
N ALA A 57 3.19 12.75 12.13
CA ALA A 57 1.98 12.29 11.46
C ALA A 57 0.89 11.90 12.50
N VAL A 58 1.26 11.18 13.57
CA VAL A 58 0.33 10.81 14.65
C VAL A 58 -0.25 12.06 15.33
N ARG A 59 0.57 13.09 15.58
CA ARG A 59 0.11 14.34 16.20
C ARG A 59 -0.98 15.07 15.41
N ILE A 60 -1.05 14.84 14.10
CA ILE A 60 -2.07 15.41 13.21
C ILE A 60 -3.17 14.40 12.83
N GLY A 61 -3.25 13.24 13.51
CA GLY A 61 -4.32 12.26 13.36
C GLY A 61 -4.07 11.18 12.30
N ILE A 62 -2.85 11.04 11.76
CA ILE A 62 -2.47 9.90 10.92
C ILE A 62 -1.92 8.81 11.84
N THR A 63 -2.76 7.84 12.18
CA THR A 63 -2.50 6.84 13.24
C THR A 63 -2.20 5.45 12.68
N ARG A 64 -2.37 5.24 11.36
CA ARG A 64 -2.20 3.96 10.71
C ARG A 64 -1.10 4.02 9.66
N PHE A 65 -0.19 3.06 9.74
CA PHE A 65 0.99 3.03 8.88
C PHE A 65 1.05 1.72 8.09
N LYS A 66 1.50 1.80 6.85
CA LYS A 66 1.82 0.63 6.03
C LYS A 66 3.23 0.71 5.50
N ILE A 67 4.04 -0.24 5.91
CA ILE A 67 5.39 -0.41 5.42
C ILE A 67 5.34 -1.10 4.05
N THR A 68 6.03 -0.53 3.10
CA THR A 68 6.13 -1.00 1.72
C THR A 68 7.48 -0.54 1.13
N GLY A 69 7.67 -0.68 -0.18
CA GLY A 69 8.89 -0.25 -0.86
C GLY A 69 8.84 -0.68 -2.32
N GLY A 70 9.98 -1.03 -2.87
CA GLY A 70 10.07 -2.12 -3.81
C GLY A 70 9.67 -3.38 -3.05
N GLU A 71 10.61 -4.00 -2.32
CA GLU A 71 10.28 -5.02 -1.32
C GLU A 71 10.85 -4.59 0.04
N PRO A 72 10.02 -4.36 1.07
CA PRO A 72 10.50 -3.83 2.34
C PRO A 72 11.49 -4.76 3.06
N LEU A 73 11.34 -6.07 2.91
CA LEU A 73 12.17 -7.06 3.60
C LEU A 73 13.58 -7.20 3.04
N VAL A 74 13.90 -6.61 1.88
CA VAL A 74 15.30 -6.53 1.40
C VAL A 74 16.10 -5.47 2.16
N ARG A 75 15.43 -4.55 2.87
CA ARG A 75 16.09 -3.58 3.74
C ARG A 75 16.24 -4.15 5.14
N LYS A 76 17.50 -4.43 5.55
CA LYS A 76 17.80 -4.99 6.87
C LYS A 76 17.23 -4.13 8.00
N GLY A 77 16.79 -4.78 9.09
CA GLY A 77 16.22 -4.10 10.26
C GLY A 77 14.78 -3.60 10.05
N CYS A 78 14.03 -4.14 9.08
CA CYS A 78 12.64 -3.75 8.84
C CYS A 78 11.76 -3.95 10.10
N ALA A 79 11.99 -5.01 10.87
CA ALA A 79 11.30 -5.26 12.13
C ALA A 79 11.59 -4.18 13.19
N ASP A 80 12.82 -3.65 13.22
CA ASP A 80 13.18 -2.57 14.14
C ASP A 80 12.40 -1.30 13.83
N LEU A 81 12.25 -0.94 12.55
CA LEU A 81 11.40 0.17 12.15
C LEU A 81 9.94 -0.03 12.58
N ILE A 82 9.38 -1.23 12.40
CA ILE A 82 8.01 -1.54 12.83
C ILE A 82 7.88 -1.32 14.34
N ARG A 83 8.84 -1.82 15.13
CA ARG A 83 8.90 -1.63 16.59
C ARG A 83 8.96 -0.15 16.97
N MET A 84 9.83 0.63 16.30
CA MET A 84 9.93 2.08 16.52
C MET A 84 8.60 2.79 16.26
N ILE A 85 7.92 2.49 15.15
CA ILE A 85 6.62 3.10 14.82
C ILE A 85 5.54 2.65 15.82
N ARG A 86 5.53 1.38 16.21
CA ARG A 86 4.55 0.85 17.16
C ARG A 86 4.65 1.48 18.54
N GLN A 87 5.85 1.86 18.95
CA GLN A 87 6.11 2.55 20.21
C GLN A 87 5.70 4.03 20.22
N ILE A 88 5.31 4.62 19.08
CA ILE A 88 4.80 6.00 19.05
C ILE A 88 3.41 6.02 19.69
N PRO A 89 3.20 6.78 20.81
CA PRO A 89 1.88 6.89 21.43
C PRO A 89 0.84 7.42 20.46
N GLY A 90 -0.27 6.69 20.30
CA GLY A 90 -1.34 7.02 19.36
C GLY A 90 -1.25 6.27 18.02
N THR A 91 -0.22 5.44 17.79
CA THR A 91 -0.22 4.51 16.66
C THR A 91 -1.27 3.42 16.88
N GLU A 92 -2.24 3.34 15.98
CA GLU A 92 -3.33 2.36 16.04
C GLU A 92 -2.96 1.06 15.32
N GLU A 93 -2.34 1.16 14.14
CA GLU A 93 -2.07 -0.01 13.30
C GLU A 93 -0.79 0.14 12.46
N VAL A 94 0.03 -0.90 12.46
CA VAL A 94 1.21 -1.03 11.59
C VAL A 94 1.05 -2.27 10.74
N THR A 95 0.98 -2.12 9.42
CA THR A 95 0.80 -3.21 8.46
C THR A 95 1.92 -3.22 7.44
N MET A 96 2.07 -4.33 6.70
CA MET A 96 3.08 -4.46 5.65
C MET A 96 2.46 -4.88 4.32
N THR A 97 3.10 -4.50 3.21
CA THR A 97 2.90 -5.14 1.90
C THR A 97 4.24 -5.68 1.43
N THR A 98 4.29 -6.95 1.10
CA THR A 98 5.48 -7.70 0.69
C THR A 98 5.16 -8.62 -0.49
N ASN A 99 6.18 -9.00 -1.27
CA ASN A 99 6.05 -10.07 -2.26
C ASN A 99 6.08 -11.48 -1.62
N GLY A 100 6.36 -11.58 -0.33
CA GLY A 100 6.30 -12.84 0.42
C GLY A 100 7.57 -13.69 0.40
N VAL A 101 8.52 -13.46 -0.49
CA VAL A 101 9.72 -14.30 -0.65
C VAL A 101 10.54 -14.39 0.64
N LEU A 102 10.74 -13.26 1.31
CA LEU A 102 11.53 -13.18 2.55
C LEU A 102 10.65 -13.17 3.82
N LEU A 103 9.33 -13.28 3.68
CA LEU A 103 8.42 -13.11 4.81
C LEU A 103 8.58 -14.23 5.85
N GLY A 104 8.68 -15.50 5.41
CA GLY A 104 8.79 -16.64 6.33
C GLY A 104 10.00 -16.55 7.26
N GLU A 105 11.14 -16.11 6.72
CA GLU A 105 12.39 -15.96 7.47
C GLU A 105 12.36 -14.78 8.47
N ASN A 106 11.51 -13.78 8.24
CA ASN A 106 11.41 -12.59 9.07
C ASN A 106 10.13 -12.56 9.92
N LEU A 107 9.25 -13.56 9.80
CA LEU A 107 7.90 -13.49 10.37
C LEU A 107 7.91 -13.36 11.88
N GLU A 108 8.72 -14.12 12.58
CA GLU A 108 8.82 -14.11 14.05
C GLU A 108 9.25 -12.74 14.56
N ASP A 109 10.29 -12.15 13.96
CA ASP A 109 10.76 -10.81 14.32
C ASP A 109 9.72 -9.71 14.04
N LEU A 110 8.99 -9.85 12.95
CA LEU A 110 7.90 -8.90 12.57
C LEU A 110 6.74 -8.97 13.56
N LEU A 111 6.35 -10.16 14.00
CA LEU A 111 5.32 -10.37 15.01
C LEU A 111 5.77 -9.81 16.37
N ALA A 112 6.99 -10.11 16.79
CA ALA A 112 7.59 -9.57 18.03
C ALA A 112 7.74 -8.03 17.99
N ALA A 113 7.87 -7.45 16.80
CA ALA A 113 7.88 -6.00 16.59
C ALA A 113 6.49 -5.35 16.65
N GLY A 114 5.42 -6.13 16.64
CA GLY A 114 4.03 -5.66 16.71
C GLY A 114 3.41 -5.37 15.35
N LEU A 115 3.71 -6.17 14.32
CA LEU A 115 3.04 -6.12 13.03
C LEU A 115 1.59 -6.64 13.15
N ASP A 116 0.59 -5.83 12.75
CA ASP A 116 -0.83 -6.16 12.91
C ASP A 116 -1.43 -6.94 11.72
N ALA A 117 -0.89 -6.76 10.52
CA ALA A 117 -1.36 -7.45 9.32
C ALA A 117 -0.34 -7.43 8.19
N VAL A 118 -0.36 -8.47 7.38
CA VAL A 118 0.46 -8.57 6.17
C VAL A 118 -0.39 -8.69 4.91
N ASN A 119 -0.01 -7.95 3.86
CA ASN A 119 -0.54 -8.13 2.52
C ASN A 119 0.55 -8.77 1.67
N ILE A 120 0.30 -9.94 1.12
CA ILE A 120 1.25 -10.68 0.29
C ILE A 120 0.79 -10.55 -1.16
N SER A 121 1.68 -10.13 -2.05
CA SER A 121 1.40 -10.05 -3.49
C SER A 121 1.62 -11.42 -4.12
N LEU A 122 0.57 -11.96 -4.75
CA LEU A 122 0.62 -13.26 -5.43
C LEU A 122 -0.36 -13.24 -6.61
N ASP A 123 0.18 -13.24 -7.83
CA ASP A 123 -0.61 -13.10 -9.05
C ASP A 123 -0.94 -14.44 -9.72
N THR A 124 -0.25 -15.53 -9.36
CA THR A 124 -0.44 -16.87 -9.92
C THR A 124 -0.05 -17.96 -8.92
N LEU A 125 -0.64 -19.14 -9.10
CA LEU A 125 -0.29 -20.37 -8.37
C LEU A 125 0.49 -21.37 -9.25
N ILE A 126 0.81 -21.01 -10.48
CA ILE A 126 1.52 -21.84 -11.47
C ILE A 126 3.00 -21.42 -11.48
N PRO A 127 3.96 -22.33 -11.19
CA PRO A 127 5.37 -22.00 -11.05
C PRO A 127 5.97 -21.30 -12.29
N GLU A 128 5.67 -21.82 -13.48
CA GLU A 128 6.19 -21.29 -14.74
C GLU A 128 5.66 -19.86 -14.99
N LYS A 129 4.38 -19.61 -14.72
CA LYS A 129 3.78 -18.26 -14.81
C LYS A 129 4.33 -17.32 -13.74
N TYR A 130 4.57 -17.83 -12.53
CA TYR A 130 5.17 -17.03 -11.47
C TYR A 130 6.55 -16.53 -11.90
N GLN A 131 7.39 -17.42 -12.41
CA GLN A 131 8.71 -17.06 -12.94
C GLN A 131 8.61 -16.08 -14.12
N GLU A 132 7.65 -16.28 -15.03
CA GLU A 132 7.41 -15.37 -16.14
C GLU A 132 6.98 -13.98 -15.68
N ILE A 133 6.06 -13.88 -14.72
CA ILE A 133 5.54 -12.59 -14.21
C ILE A 133 6.58 -11.87 -13.37
N THR A 134 7.32 -12.59 -12.50
CA THR A 134 8.15 -11.99 -11.44
C THR A 134 9.64 -11.95 -11.76
N GLY A 135 10.08 -12.73 -12.76
CA GLY A 135 11.48 -12.89 -13.12
C GLY A 135 12.30 -13.77 -12.18
N ALA A 136 11.64 -14.55 -11.28
CA ALA A 136 12.30 -15.40 -10.30
C ALA A 136 11.48 -16.67 -9.99
N ASP A 137 12.15 -17.79 -9.71
CA ASP A 137 11.53 -19.05 -9.29
C ASP A 137 11.44 -19.11 -7.76
N GLU A 138 10.49 -18.38 -7.18
CA GLU A 138 10.36 -18.22 -5.71
C GLU A 138 8.95 -18.57 -5.20
N LEU A 139 8.09 -19.17 -6.03
CA LEU A 139 6.70 -19.44 -5.66
C LEU A 139 6.58 -20.31 -4.41
N GLU A 140 7.40 -21.35 -4.28
CA GLU A 140 7.32 -22.24 -3.12
C GLU A 140 7.74 -21.56 -1.80
N ARG A 141 8.68 -20.62 -1.84
CA ARG A 141 9.01 -19.78 -0.68
C ARG A 141 7.83 -18.87 -0.30
N VAL A 142 7.14 -18.31 -1.28
CA VAL A 142 5.94 -17.49 -1.04
C VAL A 142 4.82 -18.33 -0.45
N ARG A 143 4.56 -19.53 -0.98
CA ARG A 143 3.56 -20.46 -0.44
C ARG A 143 3.85 -20.83 1.01
N LYS A 144 5.11 -21.17 1.31
CA LYS A 144 5.56 -21.46 2.67
C LYS A 144 5.33 -20.26 3.60
N SER A 145 5.67 -19.06 3.14
CA SER A 145 5.47 -17.80 3.89
C SER A 145 3.99 -17.54 4.19
N ILE A 146 3.10 -17.78 3.21
CA ILE A 146 1.65 -17.65 3.39
C ILE A 146 1.16 -18.63 4.46
N PHE A 147 1.57 -19.89 4.37
CA PHE A 147 1.20 -20.93 5.34
C PHE A 147 1.68 -20.57 6.76
N MET A 148 2.93 -20.14 6.92
CA MET A 148 3.48 -19.72 8.20
C MET A 148 2.72 -18.51 8.78
N ALA A 149 2.42 -17.51 7.94
CA ALA A 149 1.68 -16.32 8.36
C ALA A 149 0.24 -16.65 8.76
N GLU A 150 -0.44 -17.54 8.04
CA GLU A 150 -1.81 -17.99 8.36
C GLU A 150 -1.83 -18.72 9.71
N LYS A 151 -0.83 -19.56 10.01
CA LYS A 151 -0.69 -20.28 11.28
C LYS A 151 -0.33 -19.39 12.46
N SER A 152 0.28 -18.25 12.24
CA SER A 152 0.65 -17.30 13.30
C SER A 152 -0.49 -16.39 13.76
N GLU A 153 -1.70 -16.59 13.24
CA GLU A 153 -2.90 -15.80 13.54
C GLU A 153 -2.82 -14.30 13.16
N ILE A 154 -1.73 -13.85 12.52
CA ILE A 154 -1.69 -12.51 11.95
C ILE A 154 -2.73 -12.36 10.82
N ARG A 155 -3.31 -11.20 10.67
CA ARG A 155 -4.25 -10.97 9.56
C ARG A 155 -3.53 -11.00 8.21
N VAL A 156 -3.81 -12.01 7.41
CA VAL A 156 -3.20 -12.21 6.08
C VAL A 156 -4.18 -11.79 4.98
N LYS A 157 -3.67 -11.06 4.00
CA LYS A 157 -4.39 -10.72 2.77
C LYS A 157 -3.52 -11.00 1.57
N ILE A 158 -4.04 -11.75 0.61
CA ILE A 158 -3.40 -11.93 -0.69
C ILE A 158 -3.87 -10.82 -1.62
N ASN A 159 -2.94 -10.18 -2.31
CA ASN A 159 -3.20 -9.21 -3.38
C ASN A 159 -2.89 -9.85 -4.71
N THR A 160 -3.85 -9.86 -5.60
CA THR A 160 -3.72 -10.40 -6.95
C THR A 160 -4.12 -9.36 -7.98
N VAL A 161 -3.27 -9.12 -8.96
CA VAL A 161 -3.57 -8.32 -10.14
C VAL A 161 -3.85 -9.26 -11.30
N LEU A 162 -5.11 -9.36 -11.70
CA LEU A 162 -5.48 -10.15 -12.88
C LEU A 162 -5.20 -9.38 -14.16
N GLN A 163 -4.54 -10.05 -15.11
CA GLN A 163 -4.15 -9.52 -16.41
C GLN A 163 -4.66 -10.44 -17.53
N LYS A 164 -5.38 -9.87 -18.49
CA LYS A 164 -5.97 -10.57 -19.61
C LYS A 164 -4.90 -11.31 -20.42
N GLY A 165 -5.13 -12.60 -20.67
CA GLY A 165 -4.24 -13.49 -21.41
C GLY A 165 -2.96 -13.86 -20.66
N VAL A 166 -2.84 -13.54 -19.37
CA VAL A 166 -1.70 -13.92 -18.54
C VAL A 166 -2.13 -14.84 -17.41
N ASN A 167 -2.93 -14.34 -16.47
CA ASN A 167 -3.39 -15.09 -15.28
C ASN A 167 -4.89 -14.94 -15.02
N ASP A 168 -5.65 -14.40 -15.97
CA ASP A 168 -7.09 -14.17 -15.83
C ASP A 168 -7.90 -15.46 -15.68
N GLU A 169 -7.43 -16.60 -16.16
CA GLU A 169 -8.07 -17.89 -15.97
C GLU A 169 -7.88 -18.45 -14.54
N GLU A 170 -6.91 -17.94 -13.79
CA GLU A 170 -6.60 -18.40 -12.43
C GLU A 170 -7.45 -17.75 -11.33
N TRP A 171 -8.39 -16.87 -11.69
CA TRP A 171 -9.24 -16.17 -10.71
C TRP A 171 -9.89 -17.11 -9.70
N LYS A 172 -10.33 -18.31 -10.13
CA LYS A 172 -11.00 -19.29 -9.29
C LYS A 172 -10.04 -19.95 -8.29
N SER A 173 -8.91 -20.47 -8.76
CA SER A 173 -7.90 -21.11 -7.92
C SER A 173 -7.31 -20.13 -6.91
N LEU A 174 -7.12 -18.87 -7.29
CA LEU A 174 -6.69 -17.80 -6.40
C LEU A 174 -7.77 -17.45 -5.36
N ALA A 175 -9.05 -17.36 -5.76
CA ALA A 175 -10.15 -17.13 -4.83
C ALA A 175 -10.27 -18.28 -3.81
N GLU A 176 -10.04 -19.54 -4.22
CA GLU A 176 -10.09 -20.71 -3.34
C GLU A 176 -9.05 -20.70 -2.21
N LEU A 177 -8.02 -19.87 -2.28
CA LEU A 177 -7.14 -19.62 -1.12
C LEU A 177 -7.96 -19.09 0.08
N ALA A 178 -8.91 -18.18 -0.16
CA ALA A 178 -9.80 -17.67 0.89
C ALA A 178 -10.87 -18.70 1.31
N LYS A 179 -11.21 -19.66 0.45
CA LYS A 179 -12.13 -20.75 0.81
C LYS A 179 -11.50 -21.70 1.81
N LYS A 180 -10.24 -22.06 1.59
CA LYS A 180 -9.53 -23.11 2.35
C LYS A 180 -8.81 -22.58 3.60
N ASN A 181 -8.55 -21.27 3.70
CA ASN A 181 -7.71 -20.67 4.74
C ASN A 181 -8.37 -19.43 5.33
N LYS A 182 -8.00 -19.07 6.56
CA LYS A 182 -8.43 -17.85 7.26
C LYS A 182 -7.67 -16.60 6.75
N LEU A 183 -7.69 -16.38 5.44
CA LEU A 183 -7.09 -15.21 4.80
C LEU A 183 -8.03 -14.60 3.78
N ASP A 184 -7.88 -13.29 3.52
CA ASP A 184 -8.67 -12.62 2.49
C ASP A 184 -7.90 -12.60 1.16
N VAL A 185 -8.59 -12.82 0.04
CA VAL A 185 -8.03 -12.61 -1.30
C VAL A 185 -8.60 -11.33 -1.91
N ARG A 186 -7.73 -10.46 -2.43
CA ARG A 186 -8.13 -9.20 -3.05
C ARG A 186 -7.70 -9.16 -4.50
N PHE A 187 -8.66 -9.04 -5.38
CA PHE A 187 -8.44 -8.78 -6.80
C PHE A 187 -8.34 -7.28 -7.04
N ILE A 188 -7.27 -6.85 -7.67
CA ILE A 188 -6.91 -5.44 -7.90
C ILE A 188 -6.91 -5.20 -9.40
N GLU A 189 -7.67 -4.23 -9.87
CA GLU A 189 -7.61 -3.79 -11.26
C GLU A 189 -6.22 -3.26 -11.59
N LEU A 190 -5.66 -3.71 -12.72
CA LEU A 190 -4.38 -3.22 -13.22
C LEU A 190 -4.47 -1.73 -13.54
N MET A 191 -3.66 -0.93 -12.88
CA MET A 191 -3.60 0.52 -13.09
C MET A 191 -2.53 0.86 -14.14
N PRO A 192 -2.70 1.96 -14.92
CA PRO A 192 -1.68 2.45 -15.86
C PRO A 192 -0.52 3.12 -15.11
N ILE A 193 0.25 2.32 -14.38
CA ILE A 193 1.40 2.72 -13.57
C ILE A 193 2.55 1.77 -13.87
N GLY A 194 3.76 2.31 -14.01
CA GLY A 194 4.90 1.52 -14.48
C GLY A 194 4.66 1.08 -15.92
N GLN A 195 4.72 -0.22 -16.18
CA GLN A 195 4.43 -0.84 -17.48
C GLN A 195 2.98 -1.35 -17.60
N GLY A 196 2.15 -1.13 -16.56
CA GLY A 196 0.75 -1.54 -16.58
C GLY A 196 -0.05 -0.78 -17.63
N ARG A 197 -0.85 -1.51 -18.42
CA ARG A 197 -1.78 -0.95 -19.42
C ARG A 197 -3.20 -1.25 -18.99
N ALA A 198 -4.06 -0.24 -18.96
CA ALA A 198 -5.43 -0.38 -18.48
C ALA A 198 -6.25 -1.40 -19.29
N GLU A 199 -6.01 -1.49 -20.59
CA GLU A 199 -6.69 -2.43 -21.49
C GLU A 199 -6.40 -3.91 -21.19
N ASN A 200 -5.31 -4.20 -20.50
CA ASN A 200 -4.95 -5.55 -20.05
C ASN A 200 -5.52 -5.90 -18.67
N GLY A 201 -6.18 -4.97 -18.01
CA GLY A 201 -6.75 -5.17 -16.69
C GLY A 201 -8.10 -5.89 -16.73
N ILE A 202 -8.37 -6.70 -15.70
CA ILE A 202 -9.66 -7.34 -15.48
C ILE A 202 -10.45 -6.51 -14.46
N SER A 203 -11.71 -6.16 -14.79
CA SER A 203 -12.54 -5.35 -13.90
C SER A 203 -13.04 -6.13 -12.68
N GLY A 204 -13.23 -5.44 -11.54
CA GLY A 204 -13.83 -6.05 -10.35
C GLY A 204 -15.24 -6.60 -10.61
N ALA A 205 -16.01 -5.97 -11.49
CA ALA A 205 -17.35 -6.44 -11.88
C ALA A 205 -17.27 -7.79 -12.61
N TRP A 206 -16.30 -7.98 -13.50
CA TRP A 206 -16.07 -9.26 -14.17
C TRP A 206 -15.74 -10.37 -13.16
N VAL A 207 -14.82 -10.12 -12.23
CA VAL A 207 -14.48 -11.09 -11.17
C VAL A 207 -15.71 -11.45 -10.35
N LEU A 208 -16.50 -10.45 -9.96
CA LEU A 208 -17.74 -10.67 -9.18
C LEU A 208 -18.74 -11.52 -9.94
N GLY A 209 -18.93 -11.28 -11.25
CA GLY A 209 -19.79 -12.08 -12.11
C GLY A 209 -19.33 -13.54 -12.18
N LYS A 210 -18.03 -13.78 -12.35
CA LYS A 210 -17.46 -15.13 -12.35
C LYS A 210 -17.61 -15.86 -11.02
N LEU A 211 -17.45 -15.16 -9.90
CA LEU A 211 -17.67 -15.71 -8.57
C LEU A 211 -19.14 -16.09 -8.36
N LYS A 212 -20.09 -15.25 -8.77
CA LYS A 212 -21.52 -15.55 -8.70
C LYS A 212 -21.86 -16.81 -9.48
N GLU A 213 -21.43 -16.87 -10.74
CA GLU A 213 -21.65 -18.03 -11.62
C GLU A 213 -21.09 -19.33 -11.00
N ALA A 214 -19.81 -19.32 -10.58
CA ALA A 214 -19.11 -20.51 -10.10
C ALA A 214 -19.59 -21.04 -8.75
N TYR A 215 -20.16 -20.19 -7.91
CA TYR A 215 -20.63 -20.55 -6.56
C TYR A 215 -22.15 -20.51 -6.41
N GLY A 216 -22.90 -20.42 -7.51
CA GLY A 216 -24.35 -20.52 -7.54
C GLY A 216 -25.05 -19.41 -6.72
N ILE A 217 -24.51 -18.20 -6.76
CA ILE A 217 -25.09 -17.06 -6.02
C ILE A 217 -26.16 -16.42 -6.91
N GLU A 218 -27.41 -16.74 -6.64
CA GLU A 218 -28.57 -16.17 -7.32
C GLU A 218 -28.92 -14.78 -6.77
N GLY A 219 -29.52 -13.94 -7.61
CA GLY A 219 -29.95 -12.60 -7.23
C GLY A 219 -28.83 -11.60 -7.03
N GLU A 220 -29.09 -10.62 -6.19
CA GLU A 220 -28.11 -9.57 -5.87
C GLU A 220 -27.11 -10.07 -4.82
N PHE A 221 -25.85 -9.72 -5.01
CA PHE A 221 -24.76 -10.08 -4.09
C PHE A 221 -24.17 -8.79 -3.51
N TYR A 222 -24.57 -8.50 -2.28
CA TYR A 222 -24.22 -7.27 -1.61
C TYR A 222 -22.83 -7.33 -0.96
N PRO A 223 -22.09 -6.20 -0.98
CA PRO A 223 -20.86 -6.09 -0.24
C PRO A 223 -21.12 -6.14 1.27
N LEU A 224 -20.13 -6.65 2.00
CA LEU A 224 -20.14 -6.60 3.45
C LEU A 224 -20.05 -5.17 3.96
N GLU A 225 -20.86 -4.83 4.94
CA GLU A 225 -20.74 -3.59 5.68
C GLU A 225 -19.60 -3.67 6.69
N GLY A 226 -18.93 -2.53 6.93
CA GLY A 226 -17.88 -2.40 7.93
C GLY A 226 -16.49 -2.17 7.35
N ARG A 227 -15.53 -2.10 8.25
CA ARG A 227 -14.12 -1.78 7.93
C ARG A 227 -13.25 -3.04 8.06
N PHE A 228 -12.81 -3.59 6.95
CA PHE A 228 -11.96 -4.79 6.87
C PHE A 228 -10.47 -4.46 6.62
N GLY A 229 -10.08 -3.21 6.79
CA GLY A 229 -8.71 -2.70 6.64
C GLY A 229 -8.66 -1.23 6.26
N ASN A 230 -7.46 -0.71 5.95
CA ASN A 230 -7.24 0.71 5.65
C ASN A 230 -7.34 1.05 4.16
N GLY A 231 -7.57 0.05 3.31
CA GLY A 231 -7.64 0.21 1.85
C GLY A 231 -9.08 0.40 1.33
N PRO A 232 -9.22 0.67 0.02
CA PRO A 232 -10.51 0.91 -0.62
C PRO A 232 -11.22 -0.37 -1.06
N ALA A 233 -10.75 -1.54 -0.66
CA ALA A 233 -11.35 -2.81 -1.07
C ALA A 233 -12.79 -2.93 -0.58
N VAL A 234 -13.68 -3.34 -1.47
CA VAL A 234 -15.04 -3.74 -1.17
C VAL A 234 -15.03 -5.25 -0.99
N TYR A 235 -15.57 -5.74 0.12
CA TYR A 235 -15.47 -7.14 0.49
C TYR A 235 -16.80 -7.86 0.37
N TYR A 236 -16.71 -9.15 0.01
CA TYR A 236 -17.82 -10.09 -0.14
C TYR A 236 -17.52 -11.37 0.63
N GLN A 237 -18.55 -11.93 1.28
CA GLN A 237 -18.48 -13.24 1.91
C GLN A 237 -19.16 -14.27 1.01
N LEU A 238 -18.40 -15.24 0.52
CA LEU A 238 -18.93 -16.33 -0.27
C LEU A 238 -19.35 -17.51 0.62
N PRO A 239 -20.39 -18.26 0.23
CA PRO A 239 -20.80 -19.48 0.95
C PRO A 239 -19.65 -20.48 1.06
N GLY A 240 -19.38 -20.97 2.27
CA GLY A 240 -18.33 -21.96 2.53
C GLY A 240 -16.88 -21.41 2.51
N PHE A 241 -16.69 -20.10 2.41
CA PHE A 241 -15.37 -19.47 2.50
C PHE A 241 -15.02 -19.13 3.96
N GLN A 242 -13.79 -19.44 4.36
CA GLN A 242 -13.26 -19.05 5.67
C GLN A 242 -12.86 -17.56 5.69
N GLY A 243 -12.25 -17.08 4.62
CA GLY A 243 -11.90 -15.68 4.42
C GLY A 243 -12.85 -14.98 3.46
N LYS A 244 -12.53 -13.75 3.10
CA LYS A 244 -13.34 -12.87 2.27
C LYS A 244 -12.69 -12.62 0.91
N ILE A 245 -13.51 -12.30 -0.08
CA ILE A 245 -13.03 -11.79 -1.37
C ILE A 245 -13.19 -10.28 -1.38
N GLY A 246 -12.10 -9.57 -1.63
CA GLY A 246 -12.06 -8.12 -1.76
C GLY A 246 -11.85 -7.70 -3.21
N LEU A 247 -12.53 -6.64 -3.65
CA LEU A 247 -12.35 -6.06 -4.97
C LEU A 247 -11.82 -4.63 -4.83
N ILE A 248 -10.76 -4.30 -5.58
CA ILE A 248 -10.17 -2.96 -5.64
C ILE A 248 -10.30 -2.46 -7.08
N SER A 249 -11.46 -1.86 -7.38
CA SER A 249 -11.79 -1.32 -8.69
C SER A 249 -11.22 0.09 -8.83
N ALA A 250 -9.96 0.18 -9.25
CA ALA A 250 -9.22 1.43 -9.31
C ALA A 250 -9.60 2.31 -10.53
N LEU A 251 -10.09 1.69 -11.60
CA LEU A 251 -10.47 2.35 -12.84
C LEU A 251 -11.98 2.50 -12.96
N HIS A 252 -12.74 1.42 -12.77
CA HIS A 252 -14.18 1.38 -12.98
C HIS A 252 -15.00 1.74 -11.74
N GLY A 253 -14.43 1.61 -10.52
CA GLY A 253 -15.12 1.90 -9.27
C GLY A 253 -14.47 3.02 -8.47
N LYS A 254 -14.12 4.14 -9.10
CA LYS A 254 -13.39 5.28 -8.51
C LYS A 254 -13.68 5.49 -7.02
N PHE A 255 -12.71 5.18 -6.16
CA PHE A 255 -12.82 5.32 -4.69
C PHE A 255 -12.18 6.62 -4.16
N CYS A 256 -11.94 7.61 -5.04
CA CYS A 256 -11.24 8.85 -4.68
C CYS A 256 -11.93 9.60 -3.55
N ASP A 257 -13.26 9.64 -3.55
CA ASP A 257 -14.06 10.36 -2.55
C ASP A 257 -13.94 9.78 -1.13
N ARG A 258 -13.58 8.51 -1.02
CA ARG A 258 -13.37 7.79 0.25
C ARG A 258 -11.90 7.51 0.54
N CYS A 259 -10.98 8.07 -0.25
CA CYS A 259 -9.55 7.82 -0.09
C CYS A 259 -8.99 8.60 1.11
N ASN A 260 -8.49 7.88 2.12
CA ASN A 260 -7.94 8.41 3.37
C ASN A 260 -6.41 8.34 3.44
N ARG A 261 -5.71 8.29 2.27
CA ARG A 261 -4.30 7.90 2.20
C ARG A 261 -3.37 9.01 1.77
N ILE A 262 -2.21 9.06 2.42
CA ILE A 262 -1.02 9.74 1.92
C ILE A 262 0.11 8.71 1.72
N ARG A 263 1.05 9.00 0.83
CA ARG A 263 2.20 8.13 0.56
C ARG A 263 3.49 8.89 0.81
N MET A 264 4.50 8.18 1.30
CA MET A 264 5.87 8.68 1.41
C MET A 264 6.82 7.76 0.65
N THR A 265 7.68 8.33 -0.17
CA THR A 265 8.76 7.60 -0.86
C THR A 265 9.94 7.34 0.07
N SER A 266 10.84 6.43 -0.31
CA SER A 266 12.09 6.15 0.42
C SER A 266 12.99 7.38 0.57
N THR A 267 12.85 8.35 -0.33
CA THR A 267 13.58 9.64 -0.33
C THR A 267 12.81 10.77 0.37
N GLY A 268 11.78 10.47 1.17
CA GLY A 268 11.04 11.47 1.93
C GLY A 268 10.18 12.43 1.08
N LYS A 269 9.70 12.00 -0.08
CA LYS A 269 8.74 12.76 -0.87
C LYS A 269 7.33 12.31 -0.53
N LEU A 270 6.47 13.21 -0.10
CA LEU A 270 5.06 12.95 0.15
C LEU A 270 4.28 13.05 -1.17
N LYS A 271 3.42 12.07 -1.43
CA LYS A 271 2.50 11.99 -2.56
C LYS A 271 1.07 11.86 -2.07
N ALA A 272 0.20 12.71 -2.58
CA ALA A 272 -1.22 12.64 -2.28
C ALA A 272 -1.90 11.43 -2.95
N CYS A 273 -1.50 11.10 -4.16
CA CYS A 273 -2.06 10.02 -4.96
C CYS A 273 -0.95 9.21 -5.66
N LEU A 274 -1.23 7.95 -5.98
CA LEU A 274 -0.32 7.11 -6.73
C LEU A 274 -0.17 7.57 -8.19
N CYS A 275 -1.28 8.05 -8.78
CA CYS A 275 -1.37 8.41 -10.19
C CYS A 275 -0.76 9.77 -10.53
N TYR A 276 -0.42 10.61 -9.56
CA TYR A 276 0.11 11.95 -9.82
C TYR A 276 1.58 12.06 -9.44
N ALA A 277 2.32 12.84 -10.24
CA ALA A 277 3.75 13.04 -10.04
C ALA A 277 4.10 14.04 -8.93
N ASP A 278 3.13 14.89 -8.54
CA ASP A 278 3.37 15.96 -7.56
C ASP A 278 3.80 15.42 -6.20
N THR A 279 4.89 15.98 -5.71
CA THR A 279 5.47 15.61 -4.42
C THR A 279 5.88 16.83 -3.63
N ILE A 280 5.83 16.71 -2.29
CA ILE A 280 6.45 17.67 -1.36
C ILE A 280 7.51 16.90 -0.57
N SER A 281 8.76 17.40 -0.60
CA SER A 281 9.83 16.78 0.16
C SER A 281 9.75 17.14 1.64
N VAL A 282 9.85 16.12 2.51
CA VAL A 282 10.03 16.27 3.97
C VAL A 282 11.45 15.86 4.40
N PHE A 283 12.29 15.49 3.47
CA PHE A 283 13.63 14.94 3.68
C PHE A 283 14.51 15.85 4.57
N GLU A 284 14.67 17.12 4.18
CA GLU A 284 15.49 18.06 4.94
C GLU A 284 14.93 18.33 6.35
N ALA A 285 13.61 18.41 6.48
CA ALA A 285 12.97 18.61 7.77
C ALA A 285 13.17 17.41 8.72
N ALA A 286 13.21 16.19 8.17
CA ALA A 286 13.48 14.97 8.92
C ALA A 286 14.97 14.84 9.31
N ARG A 287 15.89 15.23 8.42
CA ARG A 287 17.33 14.97 8.52
C ARG A 287 18.06 15.88 9.49
N HIS A 288 17.78 17.16 9.50
CA HIS A 288 18.50 18.13 10.33
C HIS A 288 18.27 18.01 11.85
N GLY A 289 17.54 16.98 12.32
CA GLY A 289 17.45 16.62 13.75
C GLY A 289 18.69 15.94 14.32
N SER A 290 19.59 15.40 13.50
CA SER A 290 20.71 14.57 13.95
C SER A 290 22.09 15.26 13.99
N LYS A 291 22.26 16.45 13.44
CA LYS A 291 23.55 17.16 13.58
C LYS A 291 23.66 17.82 14.96
N LYS A 292 24.37 17.16 15.85
CA LYS A 292 24.91 17.74 17.10
C LYS A 292 25.85 18.91 16.73
N LYS A 293 25.33 20.15 16.66
CA LYS A 293 26.16 21.32 16.88
C LYS A 293 26.08 21.63 18.36
N SER A 294 27.23 21.67 19.02
CA SER A 294 27.40 22.14 20.40
C SER A 294 26.84 23.56 20.54
N GLY A 295 25.67 23.68 21.14
CA GLY A 295 25.01 24.95 21.35
C GLY A 295 23.95 24.86 22.46
N ASN A 296 23.75 25.94 23.17
CA ASN A 296 22.93 26.12 24.39
C ASN A 296 21.56 25.43 24.34
N VAL A 297 21.17 24.79 25.44
CA VAL A 297 19.96 23.95 25.60
C VAL A 297 18.65 24.68 25.25
N SER A 298 18.56 26.00 25.50
CA SER A 298 17.39 26.83 25.19
C SER A 298 17.14 26.98 23.69
N ASN A 299 18.20 26.99 22.88
CA ASN A 299 18.11 27.11 21.41
C ASN A 299 17.70 25.79 20.73
N ARG A 300 17.93 24.64 21.40
CA ARG A 300 17.57 23.31 20.87
C ARG A 300 16.05 23.10 20.79
N ARG A 301 15.31 23.42 21.87
CA ARG A 301 13.84 23.30 21.91
C ARG A 301 13.15 24.18 20.86
N SER A 302 13.64 25.40 20.64
CA SER A 302 13.05 26.31 19.64
C SER A 302 13.26 25.85 18.19
N VAL A 303 14.42 25.24 17.89
CA VAL A 303 14.74 24.70 16.56
C VAL A 303 13.99 23.41 16.29
N GLU A 304 13.85 22.54 17.30
CA GLU A 304 13.09 21.29 17.23
C GLU A 304 11.60 21.57 17.02
N ASN A 305 11.02 22.51 17.75
CA ASN A 305 9.64 22.97 17.58
C ASN A 305 9.37 23.53 16.17
N ARG A 306 10.27 24.36 15.61
CA ARG A 306 10.11 24.88 14.24
C ARG A 306 10.12 23.79 13.18
N ARG A 307 10.95 22.76 13.35
CA ARG A 307 11.04 21.61 12.41
C ARG A 307 9.80 20.73 12.45
N CYS A 308 9.28 20.46 13.64
CA CYS A 308 8.02 19.78 13.83
C CYS A 308 6.86 20.52 13.15
N ILE A 309 6.84 21.85 13.24
CA ILE A 309 5.86 22.69 12.56
C ILE A 309 6.02 22.58 11.03
N ILE A 310 7.25 22.57 10.50
CA ILE A 310 7.51 22.43 9.06
C ILE A 310 7.08 21.05 8.56
N LEU A 311 7.38 19.97 9.28
CA LEU A 311 6.94 18.63 8.93
C LEU A 311 5.41 18.53 8.89
N ARG A 312 4.75 18.99 9.93
CA ARG A 312 3.28 19.05 10.01
C ARG A 312 2.70 19.88 8.88
N SER A 313 3.22 21.07 8.63
CA SER A 313 2.73 21.95 7.57
C SER A 313 2.89 21.32 6.19
N ARG A 314 3.98 20.62 5.92
CA ARG A 314 4.20 19.94 4.63
C ARG A 314 3.28 18.74 4.43
N ILE A 315 3.02 17.95 5.48
CA ILE A 315 2.05 16.87 5.45
C ILE A 315 0.65 17.44 5.18
N LEU A 316 0.28 18.52 5.87
CA LEU A 316 -1.00 19.21 5.70
C LEU A 316 -1.16 19.81 4.29
N LEU A 317 -0.12 20.47 3.76
CA LEU A 317 -0.13 21.05 2.42
C LEU A 317 -0.30 19.98 1.33
N GLN A 318 0.34 18.81 1.50
CA GLN A 318 0.16 17.72 0.54
C GLN A 318 -1.27 17.17 0.57
N ASN A 319 -1.87 17.07 1.74
CA ASN A 319 -3.27 16.67 1.88
C ASN A 319 -4.23 17.64 1.18
N ARG A 320 -3.96 18.96 1.21
CA ARG A 320 -4.77 19.97 0.49
C ARG A 320 -4.64 19.88 -1.04
N LYS A 321 -3.49 19.48 -1.58
CA LYS A 321 -3.25 19.38 -3.03
C LYS A 321 -3.93 18.19 -3.72
N ILE A 322 -4.47 17.22 -2.98
CA ILE A 322 -5.21 16.08 -3.54
C ILE A 322 -6.40 16.55 -4.40
N CYS A 323 -6.88 17.74 -4.17
CA CYS A 323 -8.17 18.27 -4.57
C CYS A 323 -8.25 18.90 -5.96
N HIS A 324 -7.31 19.76 -6.30
CA HIS A 324 -7.47 20.62 -7.50
C HIS A 324 -7.37 19.91 -8.85
N ARG A 325 -6.86 18.67 -8.91
CA ARG A 325 -6.63 17.98 -10.20
C ARG A 325 -7.65 16.93 -10.61
N SER A 326 -8.58 16.54 -9.73
CA SER A 326 -9.67 15.64 -10.14
C SER A 326 -10.71 16.37 -11.01
N GLU A 327 -10.87 17.68 -10.82
CA GLU A 327 -11.80 18.51 -11.60
C GLU A 327 -11.30 18.81 -13.02
N ASP A 328 -9.99 19.03 -13.20
CA ASP A 328 -9.42 19.35 -14.52
C ASP A 328 -9.48 18.18 -15.52
N LYS A 329 -9.37 16.94 -15.04
CA LYS A 329 -9.52 15.77 -15.93
C LYS A 329 -10.98 15.45 -16.29
N HIS A 330 -11.96 15.90 -15.51
CA HIS A 330 -13.37 15.78 -15.87
C HIS A 330 -13.80 16.80 -16.93
N LYS A 331 -13.15 17.97 -17.00
CA LYS A 331 -13.43 18.99 -18.00
C LYS A 331 -12.77 18.66 -19.35
N ASN A 332 -11.57 18.08 -19.37
CA ASN A 332 -10.84 17.76 -20.60
C ASN A 332 -11.25 16.41 -21.25
N GLY A 333 -11.97 15.54 -20.55
CA GLY A 333 -12.47 14.27 -21.10
C GLY A 333 -13.80 14.39 -21.87
N LYS A 334 -14.37 15.58 -21.98
CA LYS A 334 -15.62 15.82 -22.72
C LYS A 334 -15.45 16.52 -24.08
N THR A 335 -14.23 16.86 -24.49
CA THR A 335 -13.97 17.63 -25.73
C THR A 335 -13.23 16.87 -26.84
N GLU A 336 -12.96 15.57 -26.69
CA GLU A 336 -12.41 14.77 -27.81
C GLU A 336 -13.34 13.64 -28.22
N GLY A 337 -14.54 13.96 -28.55
CA GLY A 337 -15.54 13.05 -29.09
C GLY A 337 -16.42 13.72 -30.12
N ASN A 338 -15.82 14.33 -31.17
CA ASN A 338 -16.44 14.61 -32.46
C ASN A 338 -15.39 15.28 -33.35
N LEU A 339 -14.80 14.50 -34.24
CA LEU A 339 -14.46 14.91 -35.63
C LEU A 339 -13.65 13.80 -36.32
N HIS A 340 -14.29 13.36 -37.42
CA HIS A 340 -13.87 12.63 -38.59
C HIS A 340 -14.36 11.18 -38.69
N GLN A 341 -15.45 11.12 -39.47
CA GLN A 341 -15.77 10.31 -40.68
C GLN A 341 -15.17 8.90 -40.74
#